data_83a468d42f72a5f2ab7c9b5ef1b1c401
#
_entry.id   83a468d42f72a5f2ab7c9b5ef1b1c401
#
_cell.length_a   1.000
_cell.length_b   1.000
_cell.length_c   1.000
_cell.angle_alpha   90.00
_cell.angle_beta   90.00
_cell.angle_gamma   90.00
#
_symmetry.space_group_name_H-M   'P 1'
#
loop_
_entity.id
_entity.type
_entity.pdbx_description
1 polymer ?
#
loop_
_entity_poly.entity_id
_entity_poly.type
_entity_poly.pdbx_seq_one_letter_code
_entity_poly.pdbx_strand_id
1 'polypeptide(L)'
;MECPKGMRNGPCGGTRPGRMCYVDPTRKCVWYAIYSRAVRKGREDTLLEVLPPLDWNKAGTETWGEVAGQIKKVGTLKFAASLFSSDKSSKKEVWDSVFVPIRQPAWWSGDRDYHPPAYTQPVSNLENSLRNGEFVVATEVTPPLGSASEKLRRNIEMVKPFVKAINFTDSSSAIPRMSSIACSSIAAGMGAEPVYQIAARDTTRTRIQGDVVGACQLGVKNILCVTGDSPAAGLPPYGNMNMNDLDSVQMLWILRRMRDEKKYLDGREIKNPPAFFLGAASSPFASDPELQAIRDQKKVNAGAQFFQTNIIFEPVRLSLWLEQLYKRDVLGKVFILIGLAPLKSYRAALYLHDKVPGVYIPETILKRMEKAGESAGEEGIRILHELIDAVKGMKGVNGIHLMTLGWEEVVERVVREAGLYRNESSVKEKGK
;
A
#
# COMPACT_ATOMS: atom_id res chain seq x y z
N MET A 1 13.65 -1.41 -18.77
CA MET A 1 12.25 -1.12 -18.34
C MET A 1 12.10 0.39 -18.21
N GLU A 2 11.06 0.98 -18.75
CA GLU A 2 10.92 2.46 -18.79
C GLU A 2 10.42 3.11 -17.48
N CYS A 3 9.99 2.32 -16.49
CA CYS A 3 9.57 2.85 -15.20
C CYS A 3 10.79 3.16 -14.31
N PRO A 4 11.03 4.42 -13.88
CA PRO A 4 12.17 4.77 -13.04
C PRO A 4 12.21 4.09 -11.68
N LYS A 5 11.05 3.64 -11.18
CA LYS A 5 10.93 2.86 -9.92
C LYS A 5 10.94 1.35 -10.14
N GLY A 6 11.15 0.87 -11.36
CA GLY A 6 11.12 -0.56 -11.64
C GLY A 6 9.79 -1.26 -11.35
N MET A 7 8.67 -0.51 -11.25
CA MET A 7 7.35 -1.09 -10.94
C MET A 7 6.93 -2.12 -11.96
N ARG A 8 6.55 -3.30 -11.51
CA ARG A 8 6.15 -4.44 -12.36
C ARG A 8 4.66 -4.75 -12.30
N ASN A 9 3.96 -4.27 -11.29
CA ASN A 9 2.58 -4.64 -10.99
C ASN A 9 1.61 -3.45 -10.95
N GLY A 10 1.88 -2.40 -11.66
CA GLY A 10 1.01 -1.22 -11.75
C GLY A 10 1.72 0.08 -11.39
N PRO A 11 1.06 1.24 -11.52
CA PRO A 11 1.62 2.54 -11.21
C PRO A 11 1.94 2.68 -9.72
N CYS A 12 2.90 3.53 -9.37
CA CYS A 12 3.30 3.74 -7.97
C CYS A 12 2.32 4.60 -7.14
N GLY A 13 1.25 5.12 -7.74
CA GLY A 13 0.28 5.98 -7.07
C GLY A 13 0.68 7.46 -6.93
N GLY A 14 1.92 7.81 -7.28
CA GLY A 14 2.43 9.19 -7.24
C GLY A 14 2.42 9.91 -8.58
N THR A 15 1.54 9.52 -9.52
CA THR A 15 1.46 10.21 -10.82
C THR A 15 0.99 11.65 -10.66
N ARG A 16 1.63 12.54 -11.42
CA ARG A 16 1.29 13.97 -11.47
C ARG A 16 0.11 14.21 -12.41
N PRO A 17 -0.53 15.39 -12.35
CA PRO A 17 -1.54 15.80 -13.35
C PRO A 17 -1.05 15.53 -14.77
N GLY A 18 -1.97 15.21 -15.69
CA GLY A 18 -1.63 14.85 -17.07
C GLY A 18 -1.00 13.45 -17.22
N ARG A 19 -1.09 12.60 -16.21
CA ARG A 19 -0.52 11.24 -16.18
C ARG A 19 1.02 11.23 -16.27
N MET A 20 1.65 12.29 -15.78
CA MET A 20 3.10 12.42 -15.79
C MET A 20 3.73 11.59 -14.67
N CYS A 21 4.93 11.08 -14.92
CA CYS A 21 5.70 10.33 -13.92
C CYS A 21 6.15 11.27 -12.78
N TYR A 22 6.00 10.85 -11.53
CA TYR A 22 6.40 11.70 -10.42
C TYR A 22 7.91 11.76 -10.21
N VAL A 23 8.63 10.69 -10.60
CA VAL A 23 10.10 10.61 -10.50
C VAL A 23 10.76 11.41 -11.62
N ASP A 24 10.22 11.29 -12.83
CA ASP A 24 10.68 12.01 -14.02
C ASP A 24 9.48 12.76 -14.65
N PRO A 25 9.25 14.01 -14.25
CA PRO A 25 8.10 14.77 -14.72
C PRO A 25 8.16 15.15 -16.20
N THR A 26 9.26 14.88 -16.91
CA THR A 26 9.38 15.14 -18.35
C THR A 26 8.70 14.10 -19.22
N ARG A 27 8.29 12.95 -18.64
CA ARG A 27 7.64 11.87 -19.36
C ARG A 27 6.35 11.39 -18.72
N LYS A 28 5.50 10.78 -19.55
CA LYS A 28 4.28 10.11 -19.09
C LYS A 28 4.61 8.81 -18.34
N CYS A 29 3.75 8.46 -17.40
CA CYS A 29 3.86 7.19 -16.70
C CYS A 29 3.60 6.02 -17.68
N VAL A 30 4.54 5.08 -17.78
CA VAL A 30 4.44 3.92 -18.68
C VAL A 30 3.21 3.05 -18.37
N TRP A 31 2.77 2.98 -17.10
CA TRP A 31 1.62 2.19 -16.70
C TRP A 31 0.30 2.71 -17.27
N TYR A 32 0.17 4.02 -17.50
CA TYR A 32 -0.99 4.56 -18.20
C TYR A 32 -0.98 4.21 -19.69
N ALA A 33 0.19 4.12 -20.32
CA ALA A 33 0.30 3.65 -21.70
C ALA A 33 -0.09 2.16 -21.79
N ILE A 34 0.35 1.34 -20.83
CA ILE A 34 0.00 -0.09 -20.74
C ILE A 34 -1.52 -0.23 -20.55
N TYR A 35 -2.09 0.48 -19.58
CA TYR A 35 -3.52 0.47 -19.30
C TYR A 35 -4.36 0.90 -20.52
N SER A 36 -4.04 2.05 -21.11
CA SER A 36 -4.76 2.55 -22.29
C SER A 36 -4.70 1.57 -23.47
N ARG A 37 -3.61 0.82 -23.60
CA ARG A 37 -3.49 -0.22 -24.62
C ARG A 37 -4.32 -1.46 -24.28
N ALA A 38 -4.37 -1.85 -23.00
CA ALA A 38 -5.20 -2.96 -22.53
C ALA A 38 -6.68 -2.67 -22.76
N VAL A 39 -7.15 -1.47 -22.36
CA VAL A 39 -8.54 -1.00 -22.59
C VAL A 39 -8.90 -1.06 -24.07
N ARG A 40 -8.10 -0.46 -24.96
CA ARG A 40 -8.36 -0.49 -26.40
C ARG A 40 -8.47 -1.88 -26.99
N LYS A 41 -7.91 -2.89 -26.32
CA LYS A 41 -7.91 -4.29 -26.75
C LYS A 41 -8.91 -5.14 -25.99
N GLY A 42 -9.67 -4.60 -25.04
CA GLY A 42 -10.56 -5.36 -24.15
C GLY A 42 -9.81 -6.42 -23.36
N ARG A 43 -8.64 -6.09 -22.81
CA ARG A 43 -7.75 -7.01 -22.10
C ARG A 43 -7.30 -6.49 -20.74
N GLU A 44 -8.11 -5.68 -20.09
CA GLU A 44 -7.83 -5.07 -18.79
C GLU A 44 -7.59 -6.13 -17.71
N ASP A 45 -8.28 -7.25 -17.79
CA ASP A 45 -8.13 -8.38 -16.85
C ASP A 45 -6.71 -8.96 -16.83
N THR A 46 -5.94 -8.79 -17.91
CA THR A 46 -4.54 -9.21 -17.91
C THR A 46 -3.67 -8.39 -16.95
N LEU A 47 -4.15 -7.22 -16.54
CA LEU A 47 -3.46 -6.37 -15.57
C LEU A 47 -3.57 -6.90 -14.14
N LEU A 48 -4.48 -7.82 -13.86
CA LEU A 48 -4.65 -8.45 -12.55
C LEU A 48 -3.59 -9.52 -12.27
N GLU A 49 -2.94 -10.05 -13.29
CA GLU A 49 -1.87 -11.06 -13.12
C GLU A 49 -0.71 -10.50 -12.28
N VAL A 50 -0.37 -11.17 -11.19
CA VAL A 50 0.77 -10.80 -10.34
C VAL A 50 2.06 -11.24 -11.00
N LEU A 51 2.81 -10.29 -11.54
CA LEU A 51 4.07 -10.56 -12.23
C LEU A 51 5.20 -10.85 -11.23
N PRO A 52 6.12 -11.79 -11.57
CA PRO A 52 7.22 -12.17 -10.70
C PRO A 52 8.20 -11.02 -10.46
N PRO A 53 8.99 -11.09 -9.37
CA PRO A 53 10.19 -10.28 -9.21
C PRO A 53 11.18 -10.50 -10.35
N LEU A 54 12.18 -9.63 -10.46
CA LEU A 54 13.25 -9.81 -11.42
C LEU A 54 13.96 -11.16 -11.21
N ASP A 55 14.16 -11.89 -12.29
CA ASP A 55 15.05 -13.04 -12.28
C ASP A 55 16.49 -12.54 -12.50
N TRP A 56 17.21 -12.37 -11.40
CA TRP A 56 18.58 -11.85 -11.44
C TRP A 56 19.56 -12.76 -12.18
N ASN A 57 19.23 -14.06 -12.35
CA ASN A 57 20.04 -14.97 -13.18
C ASN A 57 19.99 -14.61 -14.67
N LYS A 58 18.96 -13.86 -15.05
CA LYS A 58 18.78 -13.37 -16.44
C LYS A 58 19.27 -11.94 -16.64
N ALA A 59 19.84 -11.31 -15.62
CA ALA A 59 20.40 -9.97 -15.76
C ALA A 59 21.53 -9.96 -16.81
N GLY A 60 21.45 -9.04 -17.77
CA GLY A 60 22.40 -8.95 -18.86
C GLY A 60 22.26 -10.01 -19.98
N THR A 61 21.22 -10.87 -19.91
CA THR A 61 20.90 -11.82 -20.98
C THR A 61 19.74 -11.32 -21.85
N GLU A 62 19.62 -11.89 -23.04
CA GLU A 62 18.44 -11.70 -23.89
C GLU A 62 17.52 -12.94 -23.82
N THR A 63 16.22 -12.73 -24.03
CA THR A 63 15.21 -13.81 -23.95
C THR A 63 14.81 -14.36 -25.33
N TRP A 64 15.37 -13.86 -26.43
CA TRP A 64 15.00 -14.30 -27.77
C TRP A 64 15.25 -15.77 -28.01
N GLY A 65 16.35 -16.32 -27.50
CA GLY A 65 16.67 -17.76 -27.60
C GLY A 65 15.63 -18.61 -26.87
N GLU A 66 15.13 -18.16 -25.70
CA GLU A 66 14.06 -18.84 -24.95
C GLU A 66 12.73 -18.79 -25.70
N VAL A 67 12.36 -17.63 -26.28
CA VAL A 67 11.16 -17.48 -27.10
C VAL A 67 11.21 -18.43 -28.30
N ALA A 68 12.32 -18.45 -29.03
CA ALA A 68 12.51 -19.34 -30.18
C ALA A 68 12.42 -20.83 -29.79
N GLY A 69 13.00 -21.18 -28.62
CA GLY A 69 12.89 -22.54 -28.06
C GLY A 69 11.45 -22.94 -27.72
N GLN A 70 10.67 -22.06 -27.13
CA GLN A 70 9.27 -22.33 -26.83
C GLN A 70 8.40 -22.40 -28.10
N ILE A 71 8.66 -21.52 -29.08
CA ILE A 71 7.99 -21.60 -30.42
C ILE A 71 8.24 -22.95 -31.08
N LYS A 72 9.49 -23.45 -31.03
CA LYS A 72 9.83 -24.79 -31.58
C LYS A 72 9.06 -25.91 -30.87
N LYS A 73 8.94 -25.85 -29.52
CA LYS A 73 8.18 -26.85 -28.73
C LYS A 73 6.68 -26.84 -29.07
N VAL A 74 6.09 -25.67 -29.24
CA VAL A 74 4.67 -25.52 -29.61
C VAL A 74 4.41 -25.87 -31.07
N GLY A 75 5.42 -25.73 -31.91
CA GLY A 75 5.35 -25.90 -33.37
C GLY A 75 5.34 -24.56 -34.11
N THR A 76 6.34 -24.33 -34.92
CA THR A 76 6.53 -23.05 -35.63
C THR A 76 5.33 -22.68 -36.50
N LEU A 77 4.76 -23.66 -37.24
CA LEU A 77 3.57 -23.46 -38.07
C LEU A 77 2.34 -23.12 -37.24
N LYS A 78 2.13 -23.82 -36.10
CA LYS A 78 1.01 -23.55 -35.18
C LYS A 78 1.13 -22.12 -34.61
N PHE A 79 2.32 -21.71 -34.21
CA PHE A 79 2.57 -20.35 -33.73
C PHE A 79 2.30 -19.30 -34.82
N ALA A 80 2.85 -19.50 -36.03
CA ALA A 80 2.62 -18.59 -37.17
C ALA A 80 1.14 -18.48 -37.54
N ALA A 81 0.41 -19.60 -37.61
CA ALA A 81 -1.04 -19.58 -37.83
C ALA A 81 -1.81 -18.81 -36.74
N SER A 82 -1.38 -18.88 -35.47
CA SER A 82 -2.00 -18.15 -34.37
C SER A 82 -1.87 -16.62 -34.51
N LEU A 83 -0.87 -16.09 -35.19
CA LEU A 83 -0.70 -14.65 -35.42
C LEU A 83 -1.87 -14.07 -36.24
N PHE A 84 -2.39 -14.86 -37.19
CA PHE A 84 -3.45 -14.47 -38.12
C PHE A 84 -4.83 -15.01 -37.74
N SER A 85 -4.93 -15.83 -36.69
CA SER A 85 -6.19 -16.40 -36.22
C SER A 85 -7.13 -15.34 -35.68
N SER A 86 -8.39 -15.38 -36.09
CA SER A 86 -9.50 -14.62 -35.52
C SER A 86 -10.06 -15.28 -34.26
N ASP A 87 -9.82 -16.58 -34.07
CA ASP A 87 -10.23 -17.31 -32.85
C ASP A 87 -9.34 -16.91 -31.66
N LYS A 88 -9.96 -16.14 -30.77
CA LYS A 88 -9.29 -15.61 -29.57
C LYS A 88 -8.86 -16.71 -28.59
N SER A 89 -9.61 -17.82 -28.50
CA SER A 89 -9.34 -18.91 -27.55
C SER A 89 -8.10 -19.68 -27.97
N SER A 90 -8.07 -20.18 -29.21
CA SER A 90 -6.94 -20.91 -29.79
C SER A 90 -5.67 -20.04 -29.80
N LYS A 91 -5.80 -18.78 -30.18
CA LYS A 91 -4.68 -17.82 -30.13
C LYS A 91 -4.12 -17.66 -28.72
N LYS A 92 -4.99 -17.53 -27.72
CA LYS A 92 -4.58 -17.39 -26.32
C LYS A 92 -3.81 -18.62 -25.84
N GLU A 93 -4.31 -19.83 -26.11
CA GLU A 93 -3.66 -21.08 -25.72
C GLU A 93 -2.22 -21.18 -26.27
N VAL A 94 -2.03 -20.88 -27.57
CA VAL A 94 -0.70 -20.91 -28.20
C VAL A 94 0.23 -19.86 -27.58
N TRP A 95 -0.27 -18.65 -27.36
CA TRP A 95 0.52 -17.56 -26.78
C TRP A 95 0.89 -17.83 -25.31
N ASP A 96 -0.03 -18.38 -24.53
CA ASP A 96 0.24 -18.75 -23.14
C ASP A 96 1.30 -19.86 -23.07
N SER A 97 1.25 -20.83 -23.98
CA SER A 97 2.25 -21.90 -24.07
C SER A 97 3.65 -21.40 -24.46
N VAL A 98 3.76 -20.29 -25.20
CA VAL A 98 5.06 -19.71 -25.60
C VAL A 98 5.57 -18.74 -24.55
N PHE A 99 4.71 -17.84 -24.04
CA PHE A 99 5.18 -16.67 -23.29
C PHE A 99 5.07 -16.81 -21.78
N VAL A 100 4.11 -17.60 -21.25
CA VAL A 100 3.97 -17.79 -19.80
C VAL A 100 5.21 -18.41 -19.17
N PRO A 101 5.82 -19.49 -19.72
CA PRO A 101 7.02 -20.08 -19.15
C PRO A 101 8.22 -19.13 -19.08
N ILE A 102 8.24 -18.12 -19.97
CA ILE A 102 9.34 -17.13 -20.04
C ILE A 102 9.10 -16.00 -19.05
N ARG A 103 7.83 -15.58 -18.89
CA ARG A 103 7.45 -14.49 -18.00
C ARG A 103 7.34 -14.91 -16.53
N GLN A 104 6.97 -16.15 -16.30
CA GLN A 104 6.80 -16.72 -14.96
C GLN A 104 7.80 -17.86 -14.75
N PRO A 105 8.91 -17.61 -14.07
CA PRO A 105 9.88 -18.66 -13.76
C PRO A 105 9.24 -19.73 -12.87
N ALA A 106 9.79 -20.96 -12.93
CA ALA A 106 9.21 -22.14 -12.24
C ALA A 106 9.03 -21.97 -10.72
N TRP A 107 9.83 -21.11 -10.08
CA TRP A 107 9.71 -20.79 -8.67
C TRP A 107 8.63 -19.77 -8.32
N TRP A 108 7.94 -19.18 -9.34
CA TRP A 108 6.86 -18.23 -9.16
C TRP A 108 5.54 -18.80 -9.69
N SER A 109 4.55 -18.83 -8.85
CA SER A 109 3.18 -19.26 -9.18
C SER A 109 2.17 -18.14 -8.95
N GLY A 110 2.53 -16.91 -9.32
CA GLY A 110 1.64 -15.76 -9.25
C GLY A 110 0.40 -15.98 -10.11
N ASP A 111 -0.73 -15.62 -9.56
CA ASP A 111 -2.03 -15.72 -10.21
C ASP A 111 -2.75 -14.37 -10.18
N ARG A 112 -4.01 -14.34 -10.55
CA ARG A 112 -4.87 -13.16 -10.54
C ARG A 112 -6.10 -13.31 -9.66
N ASP A 113 -6.22 -14.42 -8.94
CA ASP A 113 -7.42 -14.75 -8.20
C ASP A 113 -7.32 -14.25 -6.75
N TYR A 114 -8.49 -14.03 -6.14
CA TYR A 114 -8.57 -13.70 -4.73
C TYR A 114 -8.42 -14.95 -3.87
N HIS A 115 -7.57 -14.87 -2.87
CA HIS A 115 -7.35 -15.92 -1.87
C HIS A 115 -7.77 -15.40 -0.49
N PRO A 116 -8.87 -15.90 0.08
CA PRO A 116 -9.22 -15.56 1.46
C PRO A 116 -8.13 -16.04 2.42
N PRO A 117 -7.95 -15.36 3.57
CA PRO A 117 -6.98 -15.81 4.58
C PRO A 117 -7.28 -17.23 5.05
N ALA A 118 -6.24 -18.05 5.25
CA ALA A 118 -6.38 -19.45 5.68
C ALA A 118 -6.68 -19.60 7.19
N TYR A 119 -7.01 -18.51 7.89
CA TYR A 119 -7.34 -18.49 9.31
C TYR A 119 -8.69 -17.79 9.55
N THR A 120 -9.41 -18.22 10.60
CA THR A 120 -10.73 -17.69 10.94
C THR A 120 -10.70 -16.73 12.12
N GLN A 121 -9.83 -16.97 13.11
CA GLN A 121 -9.71 -16.10 14.29
C GLN A 121 -8.80 -14.91 14.00
N PRO A 122 -9.17 -13.68 14.40
CA PRO A 122 -8.33 -12.51 14.18
C PRO A 122 -6.97 -12.68 14.87
N VAL A 123 -5.90 -12.28 14.21
CA VAL A 123 -4.52 -12.40 14.72
C VAL A 123 -4.05 -11.17 15.48
N SER A 124 -4.80 -10.06 15.39
CA SER A 124 -4.47 -8.77 16.01
C SER A 124 -5.71 -8.07 16.55
N ASN A 125 -5.54 -7.10 17.47
CA ASN A 125 -6.64 -6.30 17.99
C ASN A 125 -7.23 -5.39 16.90
N LEU A 126 -6.40 -4.86 16.01
CA LEU A 126 -6.85 -4.07 14.86
C LEU A 126 -7.77 -4.90 13.97
N GLU A 127 -7.37 -6.11 13.62
CA GLU A 127 -8.20 -7.02 12.80
C GLU A 127 -9.49 -7.38 13.51
N ASN A 128 -9.42 -7.67 14.82
CA ASN A 128 -10.61 -8.00 15.61
C ASN A 128 -11.63 -6.84 15.62
N SER A 129 -11.18 -5.61 15.88
CA SER A 129 -12.05 -4.43 15.85
C SER A 129 -12.70 -4.22 14.47
N LEU A 130 -11.94 -4.38 13.40
CA LEU A 130 -12.44 -4.25 12.03
C LEU A 130 -13.46 -5.33 11.68
N ARG A 131 -13.20 -6.59 12.06
CA ARG A 131 -14.15 -7.71 11.83
C ARG A 131 -15.44 -7.56 12.62
N ASN A 132 -15.39 -6.92 13.79
CA ASN A 132 -16.56 -6.60 14.59
C ASN A 132 -17.33 -5.37 14.08
N GLY A 133 -16.93 -4.77 12.96
CA GLY A 133 -17.59 -3.61 12.37
C GLY A 133 -17.34 -2.29 13.14
N GLU A 134 -16.31 -2.24 13.97
CA GLU A 134 -15.93 -0.99 14.62
C GLU A 134 -15.33 -0.03 13.60
N PHE A 135 -15.72 1.26 13.66
CA PHE A 135 -15.02 2.32 12.95
C PHE A 135 -13.73 2.64 13.71
N VAL A 136 -12.58 2.25 13.17
CA VAL A 136 -11.30 2.32 13.87
C VAL A 136 -10.54 3.62 13.61
N VAL A 137 -9.74 4.04 14.58
CA VAL A 137 -8.72 5.08 14.39
C VAL A 137 -7.35 4.44 14.51
N ALA A 138 -6.53 4.56 13.46
CA ALA A 138 -5.10 4.33 13.51
C ALA A 138 -4.38 5.68 13.40
N THR A 139 -3.16 5.78 13.92
CA THR A 139 -2.32 6.97 13.76
C THR A 139 -0.91 6.62 13.37
N GLU A 140 -0.13 7.62 12.99
CA GLU A 140 1.28 7.49 12.67
C GLU A 140 2.12 8.21 13.72
N VAL A 141 3.19 7.55 14.18
CA VAL A 141 4.25 8.17 14.97
C VAL A 141 5.55 8.12 14.18
N THR A 142 6.14 9.27 13.94
CA THR A 142 7.34 9.38 13.11
C THR A 142 8.56 8.78 13.82
N PRO A 143 9.26 7.80 13.20
CA PRO A 143 10.50 7.25 13.74
C PRO A 143 11.58 8.34 13.92
N PRO A 144 12.37 8.29 14.99
CA PRO A 144 13.44 9.27 15.23
C PRO A 144 14.59 9.15 14.23
N LEU A 145 15.34 10.25 14.04
CA LEU A 145 16.53 10.30 13.19
C LEU A 145 17.76 9.62 13.82
N GLY A 146 17.73 9.43 15.13
CA GLY A 146 18.85 8.85 15.90
C GLY A 146 18.38 7.65 16.74
N SER A 147 19.30 7.12 17.56
CA SER A 147 19.04 5.95 18.41
C SER A 147 18.26 6.28 19.70
N ALA A 148 18.11 7.56 20.04
CA ALA A 148 17.35 7.97 21.24
C ALA A 148 15.86 7.71 21.06
N SER A 149 15.27 6.94 21.99
CA SER A 149 13.87 6.51 21.89
C SER A 149 12.90 7.22 22.84
N GLU A 150 13.37 8.17 23.66
CA GLU A 150 12.57 8.83 24.69
C GLU A 150 11.38 9.60 24.08
N LYS A 151 11.62 10.35 23.01
CA LYS A 151 10.54 11.05 22.30
C LYS A 151 9.56 10.06 21.66
N LEU A 152 10.06 9.00 21.06
CA LEU A 152 9.24 7.93 20.48
C LEU A 152 8.32 7.32 21.54
N ARG A 153 8.87 6.95 22.70
CA ARG A 153 8.11 6.37 23.81
C ARG A 153 7.06 7.32 24.34
N ARG A 154 7.40 8.60 24.54
CA ARG A 154 6.41 9.62 24.95
C ARG A 154 5.27 9.75 23.96
N ASN A 155 5.58 9.81 22.66
CA ASN A 155 4.54 9.90 21.63
C ASN A 155 3.66 8.64 21.59
N ILE A 156 4.23 7.45 21.75
CA ILE A 156 3.46 6.21 21.86
C ILE A 156 2.50 6.26 23.07
N GLU A 157 3.00 6.60 24.27
CA GLU A 157 2.17 6.72 25.48
C GLU A 157 1.05 7.74 25.32
N MET A 158 1.33 8.85 24.64
CA MET A 158 0.36 9.91 24.39
C MET A 158 -0.79 9.46 23.48
N VAL A 159 -0.49 8.73 22.40
CA VAL A 159 -1.52 8.41 21.40
C VAL A 159 -2.21 7.07 21.64
N LYS A 160 -1.56 6.08 22.27
CA LYS A 160 -2.09 4.72 22.42
C LYS A 160 -3.47 4.61 23.08
N PRO A 161 -3.89 5.48 24.03
CA PRO A 161 -5.23 5.38 24.62
C PRO A 161 -6.36 5.75 23.67
N PHE A 162 -6.05 6.43 22.55
CA PHE A 162 -7.02 7.02 21.63
C PHE A 162 -7.11 6.29 20.30
N VAL A 163 -6.22 5.33 20.02
CA VAL A 163 -6.12 4.67 18.72
C VAL A 163 -6.06 3.15 18.87
N LYS A 164 -6.53 2.44 17.85
CA LYS A 164 -6.46 0.97 17.80
C LYS A 164 -5.13 0.46 17.29
N ALA A 165 -4.38 1.28 16.54
CA ALA A 165 -3.05 0.90 16.05
C ALA A 165 -2.18 2.13 15.78
N ILE A 166 -0.85 1.94 15.88
CA ILE A 166 0.15 2.98 15.64
C ILE A 166 1.09 2.53 14.51
N ASN A 167 1.12 3.28 13.43
CA ASN A 167 2.02 3.07 12.31
C ASN A 167 3.41 3.65 12.57
N PHE A 168 4.43 2.92 12.13
CA PHE A 168 5.80 3.40 12.08
C PHE A 168 6.28 3.34 10.63
N THR A 169 6.56 4.52 10.05
CA THR A 169 7.00 4.63 8.66
C THR A 169 8.39 4.06 8.45
N ASP A 170 8.63 3.51 7.26
CA ASP A 170 9.94 2.98 6.88
C ASP A 170 10.67 3.97 5.98
N SER A 171 11.52 4.81 6.59
CA SER A 171 12.36 5.80 5.90
C SER A 171 11.58 6.65 4.89
N SER A 172 10.48 7.28 5.34
CA SER A 172 9.65 8.16 4.52
C SER A 172 10.50 9.26 3.86
N SER A 173 10.13 9.66 2.64
CA SER A 173 10.89 10.58 1.79
C SER A 173 12.33 10.12 1.49
N ALA A 174 12.61 8.82 1.61
CA ALA A 174 13.94 8.24 1.44
C ALA A 174 15.02 8.84 2.38
N ILE A 175 14.61 9.26 3.59
CA ILE A 175 15.49 9.78 4.63
C ILE A 175 15.73 8.69 5.66
N PRO A 176 17.00 8.34 6.00
CA PRO A 176 17.30 7.34 7.02
C PRO A 176 16.70 7.72 8.38
N ARG A 177 16.05 6.75 9.02
CA ARG A 177 15.46 6.88 10.37
C ARG A 177 15.64 5.57 11.14
N MET A 178 15.34 5.58 12.43
CA MET A 178 15.23 4.33 13.18
C MET A 178 14.27 3.39 12.42
N SER A 179 14.65 2.12 12.25
CA SER A 179 13.87 1.19 11.43
C SER A 179 12.46 0.98 11.99
N SER A 180 11.50 0.85 11.09
CA SER A 180 10.10 0.60 11.44
C SER A 180 9.92 -0.64 12.33
N ILE A 181 10.70 -1.71 12.09
CA ILE A 181 10.66 -2.93 12.93
C ILE A 181 11.12 -2.65 14.36
N ALA A 182 12.15 -1.83 14.56
CA ALA A 182 12.63 -1.46 15.90
C ALA A 182 11.57 -0.63 16.64
N CYS A 183 10.99 0.39 15.98
CA CYS A 183 9.91 1.20 16.55
C CYS A 183 8.68 0.35 16.88
N SER A 184 8.29 -0.57 16.00
CA SER A 184 7.17 -1.49 16.21
C SER A 184 7.40 -2.43 17.40
N SER A 185 8.62 -2.95 17.54
CA SER A 185 8.99 -3.79 18.70
C SER A 185 8.95 -3.01 20.02
N ILE A 186 9.43 -1.78 20.03
CA ILE A 186 9.34 -0.89 21.20
C ILE A 186 7.86 -0.66 21.56
N ALA A 187 7.01 -0.35 20.59
CA ALA A 187 5.59 -0.11 20.81
C ALA A 187 4.86 -1.36 21.33
N ALA A 188 5.13 -2.54 20.76
CA ALA A 188 4.58 -3.80 21.25
C ALA A 188 4.98 -4.07 22.69
N GLY A 189 6.24 -3.83 23.06
CA GLY A 189 6.74 -3.93 24.45
C GLY A 189 6.11 -2.92 25.42
N MET A 190 5.52 -1.83 24.91
CA MET A 190 4.77 -0.84 25.66
C MET A 190 3.25 -1.11 25.70
N GLY A 191 2.80 -2.26 25.17
CA GLY A 191 1.39 -2.63 25.11
C GLY A 191 0.57 -1.84 24.10
N ALA A 192 1.23 -1.19 23.13
CA ALA A 192 0.55 -0.61 21.98
C ALA A 192 0.42 -1.63 20.85
N GLU A 193 -0.51 -1.40 19.94
CA GLU A 193 -0.71 -2.23 18.73
C GLU A 193 0.03 -1.62 17.55
N PRO A 194 1.23 -2.11 17.16
CA PRO A 194 1.98 -1.54 16.05
C PRO A 194 1.49 -2.00 14.69
N VAL A 195 1.62 -1.14 13.69
CA VAL A 195 1.61 -1.48 12.26
C VAL A 195 3.02 -1.27 11.73
N TYR A 196 3.71 -2.38 11.44
CA TYR A 196 5.04 -2.39 10.85
C TYR A 196 4.94 -2.09 9.35
N GLN A 197 5.38 -0.91 8.92
CA GLN A 197 5.51 -0.60 7.50
C GLN A 197 6.81 -1.14 6.95
N ILE A 198 6.74 -1.73 5.75
CA ILE A 198 7.89 -2.24 5.01
C ILE A 198 7.95 -1.60 3.64
N ALA A 199 9.03 -0.87 3.36
CA ALA A 199 9.27 -0.28 2.06
C ALA A 199 10.04 -1.24 1.15
N ALA A 200 9.44 -1.60 0.00
CA ALA A 200 10.07 -2.45 -1.00
C ALA A 200 11.40 -1.87 -1.52
N ARG A 201 11.53 -0.55 -1.51
CA ARG A 201 12.73 0.17 -1.93
C ARG A 201 14.00 -0.28 -1.21
N ASP A 202 13.89 -0.57 0.09
CA ASP A 202 15.04 -0.80 0.96
C ASP A 202 15.21 -2.26 1.38
N THR A 203 14.41 -3.17 0.80
CA THR A 203 14.44 -4.59 1.17
C THR A 203 14.59 -5.51 -0.04
N THR A 204 15.11 -6.72 0.22
CA THR A 204 15.21 -7.81 -0.75
C THR A 204 14.21 -8.91 -0.41
N ARG A 205 13.95 -9.81 -1.39
CA ARG A 205 13.09 -10.99 -1.18
C ARG A 205 13.55 -11.91 -0.04
N THR A 206 14.85 -11.98 0.24
CA THR A 206 15.37 -12.74 1.38
C THR A 206 15.12 -12.01 2.68
N ARG A 207 15.44 -10.71 2.71
CA ARG A 207 15.36 -9.87 3.92
C ARG A 207 13.93 -9.76 4.43
N ILE A 208 12.95 -9.47 3.57
CA ILE A 208 11.55 -9.32 3.99
C ILE A 208 11.00 -10.58 4.68
N GLN A 209 11.36 -11.77 4.17
CA GLN A 209 10.90 -13.03 4.76
C GLN A 209 11.45 -13.23 6.18
N GLY A 210 12.73 -12.94 6.39
CA GLY A 210 13.36 -13.04 7.71
C GLY A 210 12.84 -11.97 8.68
N ASP A 211 12.70 -10.73 8.23
CA ASP A 211 12.23 -9.61 9.07
C ASP A 211 10.80 -9.84 9.57
N VAL A 212 9.90 -10.38 8.72
CA VAL A 212 8.51 -10.64 9.12
C VAL A 212 8.42 -11.77 10.15
N VAL A 213 9.22 -12.84 10.00
CA VAL A 213 9.30 -13.89 11.02
C VAL A 213 9.77 -13.31 12.35
N GLY A 214 10.83 -12.48 12.34
CA GLY A 214 11.35 -11.81 13.52
C GLY A 214 10.36 -10.84 14.15
N ALA A 215 9.69 -10.01 13.35
CA ALA A 215 8.67 -9.05 13.80
C ALA A 215 7.51 -9.75 14.52
N CYS A 216 7.00 -10.85 13.95
CA CYS A 216 5.95 -11.65 14.59
C CYS A 216 6.38 -12.23 15.94
N GLN A 217 7.62 -12.70 16.07
CA GLN A 217 8.20 -13.18 17.33
C GLN A 217 8.31 -12.06 18.37
N LEU A 218 8.54 -10.82 17.93
CA LEU A 218 8.57 -9.62 18.79
C LEU A 218 7.18 -9.04 19.12
N GLY A 219 6.10 -9.75 18.78
CA GLY A 219 4.73 -9.35 19.09
C GLY A 219 4.07 -8.44 18.06
N VAL A 220 4.73 -8.13 16.94
CA VAL A 220 4.16 -7.32 15.86
C VAL A 220 3.21 -8.17 15.02
N LYS A 221 1.94 -7.78 14.96
CA LYS A 221 0.87 -8.57 14.33
C LYS A 221 0.25 -7.88 13.09
N ASN A 222 0.54 -6.63 12.83
CA ASN A 222 0.03 -5.91 11.65
C ASN A 222 1.22 -5.48 10.79
N ILE A 223 1.14 -5.79 9.49
CA ILE A 223 2.19 -5.49 8.51
C ILE A 223 1.57 -4.69 7.38
N LEU A 224 2.21 -3.59 6.98
CA LEU A 224 1.79 -2.75 5.86
C LEU A 224 2.87 -2.71 4.78
N CYS A 225 2.57 -3.27 3.61
CA CYS A 225 3.47 -3.24 2.46
C CYS A 225 3.34 -1.95 1.66
N VAL A 226 4.43 -1.21 1.54
CA VAL A 226 4.50 -0.01 0.69
C VAL A 226 5.64 -0.16 -0.33
N THR A 227 5.53 0.52 -1.48
CA THR A 227 6.63 0.51 -2.44
C THR A 227 7.82 1.37 -1.96
N GLY A 228 7.54 2.37 -1.14
CA GLY A 228 8.49 3.38 -0.70
C GLY A 228 8.64 4.53 -1.71
N ASP A 229 9.16 5.66 -1.25
CA ASP A 229 9.46 6.82 -2.09
C ASP A 229 10.68 6.54 -2.98
N SER A 230 10.79 7.26 -4.10
CA SER A 230 11.99 7.13 -4.93
C SER A 230 13.20 7.67 -4.17
N PRO A 231 14.37 7.01 -4.24
CA PRO A 231 15.61 7.57 -3.69
C PRO A 231 15.93 8.97 -4.23
N ALA A 232 15.50 9.27 -5.47
CA ALA A 232 15.62 10.60 -6.06
C ALA A 232 14.80 11.70 -5.34
N ALA A 233 13.84 11.33 -4.50
CA ALA A 233 13.13 12.28 -3.63
C ALA A 233 13.86 12.56 -2.33
N GLY A 234 14.86 11.76 -1.98
CA GLY A 234 15.71 11.95 -0.81
C GLY A 234 16.86 12.93 -1.05
N LEU A 235 17.70 13.07 -0.02
CA LEU A 235 18.90 13.92 -0.11
C LEU A 235 20.06 13.15 -0.78
N PRO A 236 21.00 13.87 -1.46
CA PRO A 236 22.26 13.24 -1.89
C PRO A 236 22.97 12.55 -0.71
N PRO A 237 23.65 11.41 -0.90
CA PRO A 237 24.06 10.80 -2.19
C PRO A 237 23.13 9.72 -2.73
N TYR A 238 21.91 9.57 -2.19
CA TYR A 238 21.03 8.43 -2.46
C TYR A 238 20.45 8.40 -3.90
N GLY A 239 20.36 9.53 -4.55
CA GLY A 239 20.14 9.74 -5.99
C GLY A 239 19.33 8.68 -6.73
N ASN A 240 19.87 8.17 -7.83
CA ASN A 240 19.18 7.25 -8.75
C ASN A 240 19.42 5.75 -8.44
N MET A 241 19.73 5.38 -7.21
CA MET A 241 19.84 3.97 -6.84
C MET A 241 18.49 3.27 -7.00
N ASN A 242 18.30 2.61 -8.13
CA ASN A 242 17.07 1.92 -8.47
C ASN A 242 17.29 0.41 -8.37
N MET A 243 17.37 -0.09 -7.14
CA MET A 243 17.63 -1.50 -6.85
C MET A 243 16.40 -2.21 -6.26
N ASN A 244 15.20 -1.84 -6.73
CA ASN A 244 13.99 -2.49 -6.26
C ASN A 244 13.96 -3.97 -6.69
N ASP A 245 14.25 -4.89 -5.76
CA ASP A 245 14.08 -6.33 -5.97
C ASP A 245 12.60 -6.69 -6.09
N LEU A 246 11.76 -6.03 -5.27
CA LEU A 246 10.32 -6.25 -5.19
C LEU A 246 9.54 -4.94 -5.37
N ASP A 247 8.27 -5.06 -5.73
CA ASP A 247 7.27 -4.04 -5.49
C ASP A 247 6.28 -4.50 -4.39
N SER A 248 5.40 -3.60 -3.94
CA SER A 248 4.47 -3.90 -2.84
C SER A 248 3.51 -5.05 -3.15
N VAL A 249 3.16 -5.29 -4.42
CA VAL A 249 2.27 -6.41 -4.81
C VAL A 249 2.99 -7.74 -4.67
N GLN A 250 4.24 -7.80 -5.08
CA GLN A 250 5.08 -8.99 -4.92
C GLN A 250 5.35 -9.30 -3.45
N MET A 251 5.58 -8.25 -2.63
CA MET A 251 5.72 -8.41 -1.19
C MET A 251 4.46 -9.03 -0.57
N LEU A 252 3.28 -8.50 -0.89
CA LEU A 252 2.00 -9.03 -0.42
C LEU A 252 1.86 -10.51 -0.78
N TRP A 253 2.15 -10.86 -2.03
CA TRP A 253 2.03 -12.24 -2.50
C TRP A 253 2.98 -13.19 -1.77
N ILE A 254 4.25 -12.79 -1.55
CA ILE A 254 5.24 -13.59 -0.80
C ILE A 254 4.77 -13.78 0.65
N LEU A 255 4.36 -12.68 1.31
CA LEU A 255 3.95 -12.72 2.72
C LEU A 255 2.66 -13.51 2.92
N ARG A 256 1.67 -13.39 2.01
CA ARG A 256 0.47 -14.21 2.03
C ARG A 256 0.85 -15.71 2.01
N ARG A 257 1.73 -16.13 1.13
CA ARG A 257 2.17 -17.52 1.04
C ARG A 257 2.88 -18.01 2.30
N MET A 258 3.72 -17.16 2.89
CA MET A 258 4.39 -17.49 4.15
C MET A 258 3.37 -17.76 5.27
N ARG A 259 2.32 -16.95 5.35
CA ARG A 259 1.26 -17.08 6.36
C ARG A 259 0.30 -18.22 6.05
N ASP A 260 -0.24 -18.29 4.83
CA ASP A 260 -1.36 -19.15 4.48
C ASP A 260 -0.92 -20.52 3.93
N GLU A 261 0.14 -20.57 3.13
CA GLU A 261 0.69 -21.80 2.54
C GLU A 261 1.86 -22.37 3.35
N LYS A 262 2.33 -21.64 4.37
CA LYS A 262 3.45 -22.03 5.26
C LYS A 262 4.75 -22.30 4.51
N LYS A 263 5.01 -21.55 3.43
CA LYS A 263 6.17 -21.74 2.56
C LYS A 263 6.94 -20.45 2.33
N TYR A 264 8.26 -20.55 2.37
CA TYR A 264 9.15 -19.53 1.84
C TYR A 264 9.05 -19.44 0.31
N LEU A 265 9.59 -18.37 -0.26
CA LEU A 265 9.60 -18.16 -1.71
C LEU A 265 10.29 -19.30 -2.48
N ASP A 266 11.32 -19.91 -1.90
CA ASP A 266 12.05 -21.03 -2.46
C ASP A 266 11.34 -22.40 -2.29
N GLY A 267 10.13 -22.42 -1.73
CA GLY A 267 9.33 -23.62 -1.52
C GLY A 267 9.58 -24.39 -0.24
N ARG A 268 10.60 -24.03 0.56
CA ARG A 268 10.85 -24.66 1.86
C ARG A 268 9.69 -24.38 2.81
N GLU A 269 9.32 -25.40 3.59
CA GLU A 269 8.27 -25.30 4.60
C GLU A 269 8.73 -24.44 5.80
N ILE A 270 7.81 -23.63 6.32
CA ILE A 270 8.03 -22.81 7.51
C ILE A 270 7.47 -23.56 8.73
N LYS A 271 8.36 -23.99 9.62
CA LYS A 271 7.96 -24.48 10.94
C LYS A 271 7.47 -23.30 11.77
N ASN A 272 6.29 -23.40 12.40
CA ASN A 272 5.66 -22.30 13.13
C ASN A 272 5.50 -21.03 12.28
N PRO A 273 4.63 -21.07 11.26
CA PRO A 273 4.45 -19.94 10.33
C PRO A 273 4.02 -18.67 11.08
N PRO A 274 4.48 -17.49 10.63
CA PRO A 274 4.12 -16.23 11.25
C PRO A 274 2.63 -15.93 11.03
N ALA A 275 1.96 -15.45 12.08
CA ALA A 275 0.56 -15.01 12.03
C ALA A 275 0.49 -13.49 12.09
N PHE A 276 -0.08 -12.88 11.06
CA PHE A 276 -0.19 -11.42 10.94
C PHE A 276 -1.34 -11.00 10.03
N PHE A 277 -1.86 -9.82 10.31
CA PHE A 277 -2.83 -9.10 9.49
C PHE A 277 -2.10 -8.28 8.45
N LEU A 278 -2.35 -8.53 7.17
CA LEU A 278 -1.55 -8.03 6.06
C LEU A 278 -2.24 -6.87 5.35
N GLY A 279 -1.59 -5.74 5.30
CA GLY A 279 -2.11 -4.52 4.68
C GLY A 279 -1.23 -3.97 3.56
N ALA A 280 -1.78 -3.00 2.85
CA ALA A 280 -1.10 -2.24 1.82
C ALA A 280 -1.51 -0.77 1.81
N ALA A 281 -0.61 0.11 1.36
CA ALA A 281 -1.00 1.47 1.05
C ALA A 281 -1.85 1.54 -0.24
N SER A 282 -2.83 2.45 -0.29
CA SER A 282 -3.55 2.81 -1.50
C SER A 282 -3.46 4.31 -1.77
N SER A 283 -3.58 4.71 -3.04
CA SER A 283 -3.54 6.11 -3.46
C SER A 283 -4.79 6.44 -4.29
N PRO A 284 -5.94 6.69 -3.64
CA PRO A 284 -7.23 6.92 -4.32
C PRO A 284 -7.21 8.04 -5.34
N PHE A 285 -6.33 9.01 -5.15
CA PHE A 285 -6.19 10.20 -6.00
C PHE A 285 -5.16 10.07 -7.11
N ALA A 286 -4.74 8.83 -7.42
CA ALA A 286 -4.08 8.59 -8.70
C ALA A 286 -4.93 9.17 -9.84
N SER A 287 -4.27 9.60 -10.92
CA SER A 287 -4.92 10.36 -11.99
C SER A 287 -5.99 9.59 -12.80
N ASP A 288 -6.12 8.28 -12.54
CA ASP A 288 -7.12 7.42 -13.16
C ASP A 288 -7.70 6.46 -12.11
N PRO A 289 -8.95 6.72 -11.62
CA PRO A 289 -9.57 5.92 -10.57
C PRO A 289 -9.75 4.45 -10.95
N GLU A 290 -10.02 4.15 -12.23
CA GLU A 290 -10.21 2.77 -12.69
C GLU A 290 -8.90 1.98 -12.68
N LEU A 291 -7.81 2.56 -13.22
CA LEU A 291 -6.49 1.92 -13.16
C LEU A 291 -6.04 1.73 -11.71
N GLN A 292 -6.34 2.69 -10.83
CA GLN A 292 -6.03 2.54 -9.41
C GLN A 292 -6.83 1.42 -8.77
N ALA A 293 -8.12 1.30 -9.10
CA ALA A 293 -8.96 0.20 -8.60
C ALA A 293 -8.50 -1.17 -9.09
N ILE A 294 -8.05 -1.29 -10.35
CA ILE A 294 -7.41 -2.51 -10.87
C ILE A 294 -6.16 -2.86 -10.04
N ARG A 295 -5.33 -1.88 -9.74
CA ARG A 295 -4.14 -2.09 -8.93
C ARG A 295 -4.48 -2.52 -7.50
N ASP A 296 -5.49 -1.91 -6.90
CA ASP A 296 -5.92 -2.25 -5.54
C ASP A 296 -6.58 -3.63 -5.50
N GLN A 297 -7.41 -4.00 -6.49
CA GLN A 297 -7.88 -5.37 -6.67
C GLN A 297 -6.73 -6.36 -6.74
N LYS A 298 -5.69 -6.04 -7.51
CA LYS A 298 -4.48 -6.87 -7.61
C LYS A 298 -3.76 -7.04 -6.26
N LYS A 299 -3.72 -5.99 -5.42
CA LYS A 299 -3.18 -6.10 -4.06
C LYS A 299 -4.03 -6.98 -3.16
N VAL A 300 -5.36 -6.90 -3.26
CA VAL A 300 -6.28 -7.77 -2.53
C VAL A 300 -6.09 -9.22 -2.95
N ASN A 301 -5.99 -9.48 -4.25
CA ASN A 301 -5.72 -10.83 -4.78
C ASN A 301 -4.35 -11.35 -4.32
N ALA A 302 -3.35 -10.48 -4.21
CA ALA A 302 -2.04 -10.81 -3.67
C ALA A 302 -2.02 -11.02 -2.15
N GLY A 303 -3.10 -10.70 -1.41
CA GLY A 303 -3.24 -11.02 0.00
C GLY A 303 -3.47 -9.83 0.94
N ALA A 304 -3.66 -8.61 0.43
CA ALA A 304 -3.99 -7.47 1.27
C ALA A 304 -5.38 -7.62 1.91
N GLN A 305 -5.45 -7.49 3.22
CA GLN A 305 -6.67 -7.58 4.03
C GLN A 305 -7.14 -6.21 4.51
N PHE A 306 -6.24 -5.22 4.56
CA PHE A 306 -6.61 -3.84 4.81
C PHE A 306 -5.80 -2.86 3.96
N PHE A 307 -6.40 -1.72 3.69
CA PHE A 307 -5.74 -0.56 3.08
C PHE A 307 -5.63 0.59 4.07
N GLN A 308 -4.49 1.27 4.03
CA GLN A 308 -4.36 2.63 4.51
C GLN A 308 -4.12 3.52 3.29
N THR A 309 -4.99 4.51 3.09
CA THR A 309 -4.86 5.39 1.93
C THR A 309 -3.84 6.51 2.19
N ASN A 310 -3.34 7.11 1.10
CA ASN A 310 -2.66 8.39 1.21
C ASN A 310 -3.62 9.46 1.73
N ILE A 311 -3.09 10.63 2.11
CA ILE A 311 -3.88 11.74 2.68
C ILE A 311 -4.92 12.22 1.66
N ILE A 312 -6.15 12.42 2.13
CA ILE A 312 -7.30 12.81 1.33
C ILE A 312 -7.88 14.14 1.84
N PHE A 313 -8.17 15.05 0.91
CA PHE A 313 -8.85 16.33 1.17
C PHE A 313 -10.10 16.51 0.31
N GLU A 314 -10.47 15.54 -0.55
CA GLU A 314 -11.63 15.61 -1.45
C GLU A 314 -12.54 14.38 -1.31
N PRO A 315 -13.55 14.42 -0.41
CA PRO A 315 -14.47 13.31 -0.22
C PRO A 315 -15.22 12.88 -1.50
N VAL A 316 -15.56 13.84 -2.38
CA VAL A 316 -16.24 13.53 -3.65
C VAL A 316 -15.36 12.66 -4.56
N ARG A 317 -14.08 12.97 -4.65
CA ARG A 317 -13.14 12.19 -5.46
C ARG A 317 -12.86 10.83 -4.84
N LEU A 318 -12.90 10.73 -3.51
CA LEU A 318 -12.81 9.47 -2.79
C LEU A 318 -13.98 8.55 -3.15
N SER A 319 -15.22 9.08 -3.23
CA SER A 319 -16.40 8.29 -3.59
C SER A 319 -16.30 7.67 -4.98
N LEU A 320 -15.69 8.36 -5.95
CA LEU A 320 -15.46 7.81 -7.29
C LEU A 320 -14.52 6.59 -7.28
N TRP A 321 -13.48 6.62 -6.45
CA TRP A 321 -12.60 5.46 -6.29
C TRP A 321 -13.30 4.30 -5.59
N LEU A 322 -14.08 4.56 -4.53
CA LEU A 322 -14.87 3.53 -3.84
C LEU A 322 -15.89 2.88 -4.78
N GLU A 323 -16.52 3.66 -5.67
CA GLU A 323 -17.43 3.14 -6.70
C GLU A 323 -16.70 2.18 -7.65
N GLN A 324 -15.46 2.50 -8.07
CA GLN A 324 -14.68 1.58 -8.90
C GLN A 324 -14.30 0.29 -8.16
N LEU A 325 -13.99 0.36 -6.88
CA LEU A 325 -13.77 -0.83 -6.05
C LEU A 325 -15.04 -1.67 -5.91
N TYR A 326 -16.20 -1.04 -5.76
CA TYR A 326 -17.49 -1.72 -5.71
C TYR A 326 -17.78 -2.47 -7.02
N LYS A 327 -17.63 -1.81 -8.17
CA LYS A 327 -17.82 -2.40 -9.51
C LYS A 327 -16.90 -3.61 -9.75
N ARG A 328 -15.76 -3.67 -9.07
CA ARG A 328 -14.77 -4.76 -9.17
C ARG A 328 -14.90 -5.82 -8.09
N ASP A 329 -15.97 -5.78 -7.29
CA ASP A 329 -16.20 -6.72 -6.17
C ASP A 329 -15.00 -6.79 -5.20
N VAL A 330 -14.41 -5.65 -4.88
CA VAL A 330 -13.29 -5.52 -3.94
C VAL A 330 -13.77 -5.14 -2.55
N LEU A 331 -14.83 -4.31 -2.46
CA LEU A 331 -15.40 -3.93 -1.17
C LEU A 331 -15.98 -5.17 -0.46
N GLY A 332 -15.68 -5.30 0.83
CA GLY A 332 -16.03 -6.49 1.63
C GLY A 332 -14.94 -7.56 1.65
N LYS A 333 -13.95 -7.51 0.75
CA LYS A 333 -12.75 -8.36 0.76
C LYS A 333 -11.56 -7.70 1.45
N VAL A 334 -11.63 -6.40 1.67
CA VAL A 334 -10.58 -5.59 2.28
C VAL A 334 -11.19 -4.51 3.18
N PHE A 335 -10.59 -4.25 4.34
CA PHE A 335 -10.94 -3.12 5.19
C PHE A 335 -10.21 -1.87 4.72
N ILE A 336 -10.87 -0.70 4.76
CA ILE A 336 -10.31 0.55 4.23
C ILE A 336 -10.25 1.60 5.35
N LEU A 337 -9.04 2.05 5.66
CA LEU A 337 -8.76 3.16 6.57
C LEU A 337 -8.32 4.37 5.76
N ILE A 338 -9.08 5.44 5.84
CA ILE A 338 -8.83 6.66 5.06
C ILE A 338 -7.74 7.50 5.72
N GLY A 339 -6.70 7.81 4.95
CA GLY A 339 -5.62 8.70 5.37
C GLY A 339 -6.09 10.15 5.46
N LEU A 340 -6.00 10.73 6.64
CA LEU A 340 -6.33 12.13 6.92
C LEU A 340 -5.19 12.78 7.69
N ALA A 341 -4.99 14.09 7.52
CA ALA A 341 -3.94 14.82 8.22
C ALA A 341 -4.44 16.19 8.71
N PRO A 342 -4.09 16.61 9.94
CA PRO A 342 -4.31 17.95 10.39
C PRO A 342 -3.39 18.94 9.66
N LEU A 343 -3.90 20.09 9.27
CA LEU A 343 -3.12 21.16 8.65
C LEU A 343 -2.67 22.17 9.73
N LYS A 344 -1.43 22.08 10.18
CA LYS A 344 -0.90 22.92 11.25
C LYS A 344 -0.70 24.40 10.85
N SER A 345 -0.47 24.66 9.56
CA SER A 345 -0.27 26.01 9.03
C SER A 345 -0.51 26.04 7.52
N TYR A 346 -0.72 27.24 6.97
CA TYR A 346 -0.81 27.44 5.51
C TYR A 346 0.45 26.95 4.77
N ARG A 347 1.65 27.22 5.33
CA ARG A 347 2.91 26.73 4.76
C ARG A 347 2.98 25.21 4.71
N ALA A 348 2.50 24.53 5.75
CA ALA A 348 2.43 23.06 5.76
C ALA A 348 1.45 22.54 4.71
N ALA A 349 0.29 23.21 4.52
CA ALA A 349 -0.69 22.86 3.49
C ALA A 349 -0.10 23.01 2.08
N LEU A 350 0.59 24.12 1.79
CA LEU A 350 1.29 24.32 0.51
C LEU A 350 2.37 23.26 0.27
N TYR A 351 3.16 22.93 1.30
CA TYR A 351 4.18 21.88 1.17
C TYR A 351 3.56 20.53 0.81
N LEU A 352 2.46 20.14 1.47
CA LEU A 352 1.75 18.90 1.15
C LEU A 352 1.23 18.91 -0.28
N HIS A 353 0.62 20.01 -0.71
CA HIS A 353 0.06 20.16 -2.05
C HIS A 353 1.12 20.08 -3.15
N ASP A 354 2.25 20.81 -2.98
CA ASP A 354 3.25 20.99 -4.02
C ASP A 354 4.31 19.90 -4.05
N LYS A 355 4.66 19.34 -2.88
CA LYS A 355 5.85 18.52 -2.71
C LYS A 355 5.55 17.05 -2.41
N VAL A 356 4.37 16.72 -1.84
CA VAL A 356 4.05 15.34 -1.48
C VAL A 356 3.30 14.65 -2.63
N PRO A 357 3.90 13.63 -3.26
CA PRO A 357 3.28 12.95 -4.39
C PRO A 357 1.95 12.29 -4.01
N GLY A 358 0.92 12.51 -4.84
CA GLY A 358 -0.41 11.91 -4.63
C GLY A 358 -1.28 12.62 -3.59
N VAL A 359 -0.80 13.68 -2.99
CA VAL A 359 -1.60 14.58 -2.14
C VAL A 359 -2.05 15.78 -2.98
N TYR A 360 -3.33 16.06 -2.93
CA TYR A 360 -3.95 17.22 -3.55
C TYR A 360 -4.84 17.93 -2.52
N ILE A 361 -4.59 19.20 -2.29
CA ILE A 361 -5.41 20.03 -1.40
C ILE A 361 -6.20 21.02 -2.28
N PRO A 362 -7.55 20.99 -2.23
CA PRO A 362 -8.39 21.92 -2.97
C PRO A 362 -8.05 23.39 -2.67
N GLU A 363 -8.15 24.23 -3.67
CA GLU A 363 -7.88 25.68 -3.54
C GLU A 363 -8.76 26.34 -2.46
N THR A 364 -9.98 25.85 -2.29
CA THR A 364 -10.88 26.31 -1.23
C THR A 364 -10.32 26.08 0.16
N ILE A 365 -9.67 24.93 0.39
CA ILE A 365 -8.99 24.61 1.66
C ILE A 365 -7.73 25.46 1.81
N LEU A 366 -6.93 25.62 0.76
CA LEU A 366 -5.73 26.48 0.82
C LEU A 366 -6.09 27.91 1.17
N LYS A 367 -7.14 28.49 0.56
CA LYS A 367 -7.64 29.86 0.88
C LYS A 367 -8.17 29.97 2.32
N ARG A 368 -8.83 28.93 2.85
CA ARG A 368 -9.24 28.89 4.27
C ARG A 368 -8.03 28.95 5.19
N MET A 369 -7.02 28.14 4.93
CA MET A 369 -5.77 28.09 5.72
C MET A 369 -5.02 29.42 5.65
N GLU A 370 -4.95 30.05 4.47
CA GLU A 370 -4.32 31.35 4.29
C GLU A 370 -5.03 32.45 5.10
N LYS A 371 -6.36 32.52 4.97
CA LYS A 371 -7.20 33.50 5.67
C LYS A 371 -7.15 33.37 7.19
N ALA A 372 -6.95 32.15 7.69
CA ALA A 372 -6.92 31.87 9.13
C ALA A 372 -5.66 32.45 9.83
N GLY A 373 -4.58 32.74 9.11
CA GLY A 373 -3.39 33.38 9.65
C GLY A 373 -2.81 32.64 10.86
N GLU A 374 -2.74 33.30 12.02
CA GLU A 374 -2.23 32.73 13.26
C GLU A 374 -3.13 31.60 13.80
N SER A 375 -4.41 31.60 13.46
CA SER A 375 -5.38 30.57 13.86
C SER A 375 -5.41 29.38 12.88
N ALA A 376 -4.45 29.26 11.95
CA ALA A 376 -4.45 28.23 10.92
C ALA A 376 -4.47 26.80 11.50
N GLY A 377 -3.85 26.55 12.65
CA GLY A 377 -3.91 25.24 13.32
C GLY A 377 -5.33 24.85 13.74
N GLU A 378 -6.11 25.79 14.28
CA GLU A 378 -7.50 25.59 14.66
C GLU A 378 -8.37 25.37 13.41
N GLU A 379 -8.14 26.13 12.36
CA GLU A 379 -8.82 25.94 11.08
C GLU A 379 -8.50 24.58 10.47
N GLY A 380 -7.25 24.14 10.55
CA GLY A 380 -6.83 22.82 10.09
C GLY A 380 -7.49 21.67 10.84
N ILE A 381 -7.73 21.83 12.15
CA ILE A 381 -8.50 20.86 12.95
C ILE A 381 -9.98 20.87 12.53
N ARG A 382 -10.59 22.05 12.29
CA ARG A 382 -11.97 22.13 11.79
C ARG A 382 -12.13 21.43 10.43
N ILE A 383 -11.22 21.69 9.51
CA ILE A 383 -11.20 21.00 8.20
C ILE A 383 -11.07 19.48 8.38
N LEU A 384 -10.23 19.03 9.32
CA LEU A 384 -10.07 17.60 9.60
C LEU A 384 -11.38 16.99 10.13
N HIS A 385 -12.12 17.66 11.03
CA HIS A 385 -13.41 17.18 11.49
C HIS A 385 -14.44 17.10 10.35
N GLU A 386 -14.52 18.11 9.47
CA GLU A 386 -15.37 18.07 8.30
C GLU A 386 -15.07 16.86 7.40
N LEU A 387 -13.78 16.54 7.23
CA LEU A 387 -13.35 15.37 6.47
C LEU A 387 -13.68 14.05 7.18
N ILE A 388 -13.50 13.97 8.51
CA ILE A 388 -13.87 12.78 9.30
C ILE A 388 -15.37 12.51 9.18
N ASP A 389 -16.21 13.53 9.34
CA ASP A 389 -17.67 13.39 9.22
C ASP A 389 -18.07 12.95 7.81
N ALA A 390 -17.44 13.51 6.80
CA ALA A 390 -17.71 13.15 5.41
C ALA A 390 -17.36 11.69 5.08
N VAL A 391 -16.24 11.15 5.62
CA VAL A 391 -15.80 9.78 5.30
C VAL A 391 -16.45 8.72 6.18
N LYS A 392 -16.86 9.07 7.40
CA LYS A 392 -17.43 8.14 8.39
C LYS A 392 -18.72 7.45 7.89
N GLY A 393 -19.49 8.12 7.03
CA GLY A 393 -20.73 7.57 6.45
C GLY A 393 -20.55 6.85 5.12
N MET A 394 -19.34 6.82 4.54
CA MET A 394 -19.13 6.24 3.22
C MET A 394 -19.10 4.71 3.28
N LYS A 395 -19.89 4.07 2.40
CA LYS A 395 -19.92 2.61 2.28
C LYS A 395 -18.55 2.06 1.88
N GLY A 396 -18.04 1.12 2.67
CA GLY A 396 -16.71 0.49 2.44
C GLY A 396 -15.58 1.16 3.21
N VAL A 397 -15.82 2.28 3.91
CA VAL A 397 -14.85 2.88 4.83
C VAL A 397 -15.03 2.28 6.22
N ASN A 398 -13.94 1.74 6.78
CA ASN A 398 -13.93 1.03 8.06
C ASN A 398 -13.19 1.80 9.17
N GLY A 399 -12.60 2.94 8.84
CA GLY A 399 -11.87 3.75 9.80
C GLY A 399 -11.04 4.84 9.15
N ILE A 400 -10.25 5.52 9.98
CA ILE A 400 -9.31 6.55 9.55
C ILE A 400 -7.90 6.22 9.98
N HIS A 401 -6.93 6.69 9.20
CA HIS A 401 -5.51 6.70 9.53
C HIS A 401 -5.04 8.15 9.64
N LEU A 402 -4.85 8.62 10.88
CA LEU A 402 -4.37 9.98 11.15
C LEU A 402 -2.87 10.08 10.95
N MET A 403 -2.45 10.80 9.92
CA MET A 403 -1.06 11.15 9.67
C MET A 403 -0.75 12.48 10.33
N THR A 404 -0.18 12.44 11.55
CA THR A 404 0.04 13.63 12.38
C THR A 404 1.09 14.59 11.84
N LEU A 405 1.99 14.10 10.98
CA LEU A 405 3.10 14.87 10.41
C LEU A 405 4.00 15.54 11.49
N GLY A 406 4.16 14.84 12.63
CA GLY A 406 4.93 15.33 13.78
C GLY A 406 4.14 16.22 14.75
N TRP A 407 2.82 16.20 14.66
CA TRP A 407 1.90 16.88 15.57
C TRP A 407 1.05 15.88 16.34
N GLU A 408 1.70 14.97 17.04
CA GLU A 408 1.03 13.85 17.74
C GLU A 408 0.12 14.32 18.85
N GLU A 409 0.38 15.49 19.47
CA GLU A 409 -0.43 16.07 20.55
C GLU A 409 -1.88 16.36 20.16
N VAL A 410 -2.17 16.46 18.86
CA VAL A 410 -3.54 16.74 18.38
C VAL A 410 -4.44 15.50 18.40
N VAL A 411 -3.87 14.29 18.47
CA VAL A 411 -4.62 13.03 18.33
C VAL A 411 -5.74 12.89 19.37
N GLU A 412 -5.44 13.11 20.66
CA GLU A 412 -6.45 13.06 21.72
C GLU A 412 -7.64 13.98 21.42
N ARG A 413 -7.34 15.24 21.12
CA ARG A 413 -8.35 16.25 20.85
C ARG A 413 -9.22 15.85 19.66
N VAL A 414 -8.61 15.50 18.53
CA VAL A 414 -9.33 15.12 17.30
C VAL A 414 -10.22 13.90 17.54
N VAL A 415 -9.71 12.87 18.21
CA VAL A 415 -10.47 11.64 18.43
C VAL A 415 -11.64 11.87 19.39
N ARG A 416 -11.47 12.70 20.44
CA ARG A 416 -12.55 13.05 21.38
C ARG A 416 -13.61 13.94 20.73
N GLU A 417 -13.21 15.02 20.07
CA GLU A 417 -14.13 15.96 19.44
C GLU A 417 -14.92 15.32 18.29
N ALA A 418 -14.32 14.39 17.54
CA ALA A 418 -15.01 13.60 16.49
C ALA A 418 -15.94 12.50 17.05
N GLY A 419 -16.01 12.31 18.38
CA GLY A 419 -16.82 11.27 19.00
C GLY A 419 -16.34 9.85 18.66
N LEU A 420 -15.04 9.68 18.38
CA LEU A 420 -14.44 8.40 18.03
C LEU A 420 -13.77 7.71 19.24
N TYR A 421 -13.63 8.42 20.37
CA TYR A 421 -13.08 7.84 21.58
C TYR A 421 -14.12 6.93 22.25
N ARG A 422 -13.77 5.66 22.43
CA ARG A 422 -14.56 4.70 23.19
C ARG A 422 -13.82 4.35 24.48
N ASN A 423 -14.40 4.67 25.61
CA ASN A 423 -13.86 4.25 26.89
C ASN A 423 -14.19 2.75 27.10
N GLU A 424 -13.19 1.89 27.16
CA GLU A 424 -13.39 0.43 27.29
C GLU A 424 -14.11 0.04 28.61
N SER A 425 -14.13 0.94 29.61
CA SER A 425 -14.89 0.74 30.84
C SER A 425 -16.41 0.77 30.62
N SER A 426 -16.92 1.43 29.58
CA SER A 426 -18.38 1.53 29.34
C SER A 426 -18.96 0.31 28.60
N VAL A 427 -18.14 -0.59 28.07
CA VAL A 427 -18.60 -1.81 27.37
C VAL A 427 -18.93 -2.94 28.37
N LYS A 428 -18.30 -2.95 29.55
CA LYS A 428 -18.58 -3.98 30.60
C LYS A 428 -19.90 -3.79 31.34
N GLU A 429 -20.53 -2.62 31.27
CA GLU A 429 -21.80 -2.35 31.95
C GLU A 429 -23.05 -2.65 31.13
N LYS A 430 -22.94 -2.86 29.80
CA LYS A 430 -24.10 -3.20 28.94
C LYS A 430 -24.27 -4.72 28.69
N GLY A 431 -23.47 -5.53 29.33
CA GLY A 431 -23.49 -7.00 29.23
C GLY A 431 -23.87 -7.74 30.54
N LYS A 432 -24.55 -7.03 31.48
CA LYS A 432 -25.15 -7.66 32.66
C LYS A 432 -26.67 -7.61 32.58
#